data_5a1e4f88f9f457649b974f0cd5c01ead
#
_entry.id   5a1e4f88f9f457649b974f0cd5c01ead
#
_cell.length_a   1.000
_cell.length_b   1.000
_cell.length_c   1.000
_cell.angle_alpha   90.00
_cell.angle_beta   90.00
_cell.angle_gamma   90.00
#
_symmetry.space_group_name_H-M   'P 1'
#
loop_
_entity.id
_entity.type
_entity.pdbx_description
1 polymer ?
#
loop_
_entity_poly.entity_id
_entity_poly.type
_entity_poly.pdbx_seq_one_letter_code
_entity_poly.pdbx_strand_id
1 'polypeptide(L)'
;MKGFVLKSGTELINPFKLLERVGIQPGWHVADLGCGSTGHFVIPAAQLIGADGIAYAVDIRRDVLEHMDKTIKHEQLFNIVTVWSDIDVYGATRIKAGSLDLCLLINNLFLSQNKPAMIREMARLTKPGGRIVVVEWRAEETPIGPSLDHRLSSEQSKTICESEYMEFLDEIEVGHSHYGLMYERTPANVTG
;
A
#
# COMPACT_ATOMS: atom_id res chain seq x y z
N MET A 1 15.37 -20.34 23.26
CA MET A 1 14.33 -19.71 22.40
C MET A 1 15.00 -18.56 21.66
N LYS A 2 15.14 -18.64 20.32
CA LYS A 2 15.61 -17.50 19.53
C LYS A 2 14.48 -16.46 19.54
N GLY A 3 14.73 -15.29 20.16
CA GLY A 3 13.77 -14.19 20.16
C GLY A 3 13.45 -13.81 18.71
N PHE A 4 12.17 -13.74 18.39
CA PHE A 4 11.70 -13.27 17.09
C PHE A 4 11.97 -11.76 17.05
N VAL A 5 12.92 -11.36 16.21
CA VAL A 5 13.25 -9.94 16.01
C VAL A 5 12.42 -9.46 14.81
N LEU A 6 11.40 -8.65 15.08
CA LEU A 6 10.63 -7.98 14.03
C LEU A 6 11.56 -7.04 13.23
N LYS A 7 11.61 -7.21 11.92
CA LYS A 7 12.42 -6.37 11.03
C LYS A 7 11.71 -5.07 10.64
N SER A 8 10.37 -5.08 10.66
CA SER A 8 9.55 -3.90 10.39
C SER A 8 8.19 -4.01 11.10
N GLY A 9 7.52 -2.86 11.31
CA GLY A 9 6.17 -2.85 11.89
C GLY A 9 5.11 -3.55 11.02
N THR A 10 5.34 -3.64 9.73
CA THR A 10 4.43 -4.33 8.78
C THR A 10 4.33 -5.84 9.05
N GLU A 11 5.36 -6.45 9.66
CA GLU A 11 5.33 -7.88 10.03
C GLU A 11 4.29 -8.22 11.11
N LEU A 12 3.70 -7.21 11.78
CA LEU A 12 2.58 -7.40 12.71
C LEU A 12 1.24 -7.62 12.01
N ILE A 13 1.18 -7.37 10.71
CA ILE A 13 -0.02 -7.48 9.89
C ILE A 13 0.10 -8.75 9.05
N ASN A 14 -0.92 -9.60 9.09
CA ASN A 14 -0.96 -10.77 8.22
C ASN A 14 -1.34 -10.34 6.80
N PRO A 15 -0.43 -10.43 5.81
CA PRO A 15 -0.68 -9.92 4.46
C PRO A 15 -1.76 -10.71 3.73
N PHE A 16 -1.82 -12.03 3.91
CA PHE A 16 -2.84 -12.85 3.26
C PHE A 16 -4.26 -12.51 3.76
N LYS A 17 -4.43 -12.34 5.08
CA LYS A 17 -5.73 -11.95 5.66
C LYS A 17 -6.17 -10.57 5.18
N LEU A 18 -5.23 -9.61 5.08
CA LEU A 18 -5.53 -8.29 4.55
C LEU A 18 -5.98 -8.37 3.08
N LEU A 19 -5.18 -9.04 2.24
CA LEU A 19 -5.46 -9.17 0.80
C LEU A 19 -6.76 -9.94 0.52
N GLU A 20 -7.05 -10.98 1.31
CA GLU A 20 -8.32 -11.71 1.26
C GLU A 20 -9.50 -10.81 1.64
N ARG A 21 -9.38 -10.04 2.74
CA ARG A 21 -10.42 -9.08 3.18
C ARG A 21 -10.68 -7.99 2.15
N VAL A 22 -9.65 -7.53 1.46
CA VAL A 22 -9.76 -6.59 0.34
C VAL A 22 -10.39 -7.27 -0.88
N GLY A 23 -10.37 -8.59 -0.97
CA GLY A 23 -10.96 -9.37 -2.05
C GLY A 23 -10.12 -9.35 -3.32
N ILE A 24 -8.78 -9.46 -3.16
CA ILE A 24 -7.85 -9.58 -4.29
C ILE A 24 -8.24 -10.74 -5.22
N GLN A 25 -8.06 -10.56 -6.53
CA GLN A 25 -8.45 -11.56 -7.51
C GLN A 25 -7.27 -11.93 -8.43
N PRO A 26 -7.24 -13.15 -8.98
CA PRO A 26 -6.30 -13.51 -10.05
C PRO A 26 -6.36 -12.54 -11.23
N GLY A 27 -5.20 -12.26 -11.83
CA GLY A 27 -5.07 -11.36 -12.97
C GLY A 27 -5.07 -9.86 -12.63
N TRP A 28 -5.24 -9.48 -11.35
CA TRP A 28 -5.22 -8.08 -10.95
C TRP A 28 -3.84 -7.42 -11.11
N HIS A 29 -3.86 -6.11 -11.35
CA HIS A 29 -2.69 -5.24 -11.26
C HIS A 29 -2.71 -4.54 -9.90
N VAL A 30 -1.68 -4.79 -9.10
CA VAL A 30 -1.58 -4.32 -7.71
C VAL A 30 -0.32 -3.49 -7.54
N ALA A 31 -0.37 -2.39 -6.80
CA ALA A 31 0.84 -1.68 -6.37
C ALA A 31 0.92 -1.63 -4.84
N ASP A 32 2.13 -1.89 -4.31
CA ASP A 32 2.52 -1.67 -2.92
C ASP A 32 3.43 -0.43 -2.88
N LEU A 33 2.88 0.70 -2.44
CA LEU A 33 3.56 1.99 -2.41
C LEU A 33 4.34 2.15 -1.11
N GLY A 34 5.68 2.18 -1.24
CA GLY A 34 6.60 2.06 -0.11
C GLY A 34 6.73 0.61 0.36
N CYS A 35 7.01 -0.30 -0.59
CA CYS A 35 6.98 -1.76 -0.38
C CYS A 35 8.00 -2.28 0.66
N GLY A 36 9.02 -1.49 0.98
CA GLY A 36 10.07 -1.88 1.91
C GLY A 36 10.93 -3.06 1.43
N SER A 37 11.97 -3.36 2.19
CA SER A 37 12.98 -4.36 1.78
C SER A 37 12.49 -5.81 1.84
N THR A 38 11.47 -6.11 2.62
CA THR A 38 10.95 -7.48 2.76
C THR A 38 9.89 -7.84 1.74
N GLY A 39 9.27 -6.85 1.08
CA GLY A 39 8.16 -7.08 0.16
C GLY A 39 6.97 -7.75 0.82
N HIS A 40 6.74 -7.41 2.10
CA HIS A 40 5.80 -8.12 2.98
C HIS A 40 4.38 -8.23 2.41
N PHE A 41 3.94 -7.26 1.60
CA PHE A 41 2.65 -7.27 0.94
C PHE A 41 2.74 -7.56 -0.56
N VAL A 42 3.75 -7.02 -1.25
CA VAL A 42 3.85 -7.18 -2.70
C VAL A 42 4.11 -8.64 -3.10
N ILE A 43 4.90 -9.40 -2.32
CA ILE A 43 5.17 -10.81 -2.61
C ILE A 43 3.89 -11.67 -2.45
N PRO A 44 3.16 -11.64 -1.32
CA PRO A 44 1.87 -12.33 -1.20
C PRO A 44 0.84 -11.88 -2.25
N ALA A 45 0.81 -10.57 -2.59
CA ALA A 45 -0.07 -10.08 -3.65
C ALA A 45 0.27 -10.74 -4.99
N ALA A 46 1.56 -10.80 -5.37
CA ALA A 46 2.01 -11.44 -6.60
C ALA A 46 1.63 -12.94 -6.66
N GLN A 47 1.72 -13.64 -5.54
CA GLN A 47 1.31 -15.05 -5.44
C GLN A 47 -0.20 -15.22 -5.66
N LEU A 48 -1.02 -14.33 -5.08
CA LEU A 48 -2.48 -14.42 -5.16
C LEU A 48 -3.04 -14.02 -6.53
N ILE A 49 -2.43 -13.01 -7.18
CA ILE A 49 -2.87 -12.58 -8.53
C ILE A 49 -2.42 -13.54 -9.64
N GLY A 50 -1.41 -14.36 -9.40
CA GLY A 50 -0.90 -15.34 -10.36
C GLY A 50 -0.17 -14.72 -11.55
N ALA A 51 0.18 -15.56 -12.52
CA ALA A 51 1.05 -15.16 -13.64
C ALA A 51 0.41 -14.16 -14.63
N ASP A 52 -0.90 -14.07 -14.65
CA ASP A 52 -1.64 -13.15 -15.54
C ASP A 52 -1.80 -11.74 -14.93
N GLY A 53 -1.46 -11.58 -13.62
CA GLY A 53 -1.46 -10.30 -12.92
C GLY A 53 -0.09 -9.66 -12.84
N ILE A 54 -0.03 -8.40 -12.39
CA ILE A 54 1.23 -7.67 -12.17
C ILE A 54 1.20 -7.05 -10.77
N ALA A 55 2.25 -7.31 -9.98
CA ALA A 55 2.48 -6.64 -8.70
C ALA A 55 3.63 -5.63 -8.84
N TYR A 56 3.36 -4.36 -8.54
CA TYR A 56 4.37 -3.30 -8.57
C TYR A 56 4.92 -3.06 -7.17
N ALA A 57 6.22 -3.28 -6.99
CA ALA A 57 6.98 -2.93 -5.79
C ALA A 57 7.53 -1.51 -5.95
N VAL A 58 6.87 -0.53 -5.33
CA VAL A 58 7.24 0.88 -5.46
C VAL A 58 7.98 1.35 -4.22
N ASP A 59 9.16 1.95 -4.38
CA ASP A 59 9.90 2.55 -3.26
C ASP A 59 10.79 3.71 -3.77
N ILE A 60 11.08 4.68 -2.89
CA ILE A 60 12.01 5.78 -3.16
C ILE A 60 13.47 5.35 -2.97
N ARG A 61 13.72 4.31 -2.19
CA ARG A 61 15.03 3.80 -1.86
C ARG A 61 15.49 2.77 -2.90
N ARG A 62 16.56 3.10 -3.61
CA ARG A 62 17.14 2.23 -4.64
C ARG A 62 17.69 0.92 -4.08
N ASP A 63 18.30 0.96 -2.89
CA ASP A 63 18.84 -0.23 -2.21
C ASP A 63 17.73 -1.23 -1.84
N VAL A 64 16.53 -0.75 -1.51
CA VAL A 64 15.33 -1.55 -1.28
C VAL A 64 14.93 -2.29 -2.57
N LEU A 65 14.85 -1.57 -3.69
CA LEU A 65 14.47 -2.15 -4.98
C LEU A 65 15.53 -3.12 -5.51
N GLU A 66 16.82 -2.82 -5.34
CA GLU A 66 17.89 -3.75 -5.68
C GLU A 66 17.83 -5.06 -4.87
N HIS A 67 17.44 -4.98 -3.59
CA HIS A 67 17.20 -6.16 -2.77
C HIS A 67 15.97 -6.93 -3.28
N MET A 68 14.90 -6.24 -3.60
CA MET A 68 13.68 -6.83 -4.17
C MET A 68 13.98 -7.56 -5.48
N ASP A 69 14.76 -6.95 -6.40
CA ASP A 69 15.15 -7.58 -7.67
C ASP A 69 15.92 -8.90 -7.46
N LYS A 70 16.74 -8.98 -6.41
CA LYS A 70 17.44 -10.23 -6.04
C LYS A 70 16.45 -11.28 -5.53
N THR A 71 15.49 -10.87 -4.69
CA THR A 71 14.43 -11.74 -4.16
C THR A 71 13.55 -12.28 -5.29
N ILE A 72 13.10 -11.41 -6.20
CA ILE A 72 12.30 -11.78 -7.39
C ILE A 72 13.00 -12.87 -8.20
N LYS A 73 14.30 -12.70 -8.48
CA LYS A 73 15.09 -13.69 -9.23
C LYS A 73 15.26 -14.99 -8.48
N HIS A 74 15.53 -14.91 -7.18
CA HIS A 74 15.75 -16.10 -6.34
C HIS A 74 14.47 -16.93 -6.18
N GLU A 75 13.33 -16.26 -5.98
CA GLU A 75 12.04 -16.90 -5.75
C GLU A 75 11.21 -17.10 -7.03
N GLN A 76 11.75 -16.70 -8.19
CA GLN A 76 11.10 -16.82 -9.52
C GLN A 76 9.72 -16.13 -9.60
N LEU A 77 9.60 -14.96 -8.97
CA LEU A 77 8.36 -14.16 -8.93
C LEU A 77 8.31 -13.18 -10.12
N PHE A 78 8.21 -13.70 -11.34
CA PHE A 78 8.35 -12.91 -12.58
C PHE A 78 7.20 -11.95 -12.87
N ASN A 79 6.14 -11.98 -12.09
CA ASN A 79 5.02 -11.06 -12.14
C ASN A 79 5.17 -9.86 -11.17
N ILE A 80 6.34 -9.68 -10.53
CA ILE A 80 6.66 -8.48 -9.76
C ILE A 80 7.54 -7.55 -10.59
N VAL A 81 7.19 -6.27 -10.60
CA VAL A 81 7.94 -5.19 -11.27
C VAL A 81 8.35 -4.15 -10.24
N THR A 82 9.65 -3.89 -10.11
CA THR A 82 10.17 -2.83 -9.25
C THR A 82 10.05 -1.47 -9.92
N VAL A 83 9.58 -0.46 -9.19
CA VAL A 83 9.39 0.92 -9.68
C VAL A 83 10.00 1.90 -8.69
N TRP A 84 11.05 2.62 -9.11
CA TRP A 84 11.57 3.72 -8.33
C TRP A 84 10.67 4.94 -8.45
N SER A 85 10.18 5.46 -7.32
CA SER A 85 9.34 6.66 -7.30
C SER A 85 9.36 7.34 -5.94
N ASP A 86 9.27 8.67 -5.96
CA ASP A 86 8.83 9.47 -4.83
C ASP A 86 7.31 9.61 -4.92
N ILE A 87 6.59 8.90 -4.06
CA ILE A 87 5.13 8.89 -4.03
C ILE A 87 4.51 10.17 -3.44
N ASP A 88 5.31 11.06 -2.86
CA ASP A 88 4.89 12.40 -2.44
C ASP A 88 4.79 13.40 -3.62
N VAL A 89 5.19 12.97 -4.82
CA VAL A 89 5.14 13.79 -6.02
C VAL A 89 4.09 13.25 -6.99
N TYR A 90 3.01 14.02 -7.18
CA TYR A 90 1.93 13.65 -8.11
C TYR A 90 2.47 13.45 -9.54
N GLY A 91 2.15 12.32 -10.15
CA GLY A 91 2.58 11.97 -11.52
C GLY A 91 3.99 11.38 -11.62
N ALA A 92 4.73 11.22 -10.50
CA ALA A 92 6.10 10.71 -10.53
C ALA A 92 6.17 9.19 -10.73
N THR A 93 5.16 8.45 -10.30
CA THR A 93 5.17 6.98 -10.39
C THR A 93 4.92 6.52 -11.83
N ARG A 94 5.90 5.81 -12.39
CA ARG A 94 5.87 5.32 -13.78
C ARG A 94 5.01 4.07 -13.95
N ILE A 95 3.79 4.14 -13.43
CA ILE A 95 2.72 3.18 -13.67
C ILE A 95 1.63 3.92 -14.43
N LYS A 96 1.01 3.26 -15.39
CA LYS A 96 -0.05 3.86 -16.21
C LYS A 96 -1.21 4.31 -15.33
N ALA A 97 -1.67 5.54 -15.52
CA ALA A 97 -2.84 6.05 -14.80
C ALA A 97 -4.07 5.19 -15.06
N GLY A 98 -4.86 4.95 -14.01
CA GLY A 98 -6.09 4.16 -14.09
C GLY A 98 -5.88 2.69 -14.48
N SER A 99 -4.74 2.09 -14.14
CA SER A 99 -4.45 0.70 -14.49
C SER A 99 -4.46 -0.27 -13.32
N LEU A 100 -4.42 0.22 -12.08
CA LEU A 100 -4.39 -0.64 -10.91
C LEU A 100 -5.79 -1.06 -10.47
N ASP A 101 -5.96 -2.34 -10.17
CA ASP A 101 -7.12 -2.90 -9.49
C ASP A 101 -7.07 -2.63 -7.99
N LEU A 102 -5.86 -2.63 -7.42
CA LEU A 102 -5.60 -2.41 -6.00
C LEU A 102 -4.33 -1.57 -5.80
N CYS A 103 -4.43 -0.55 -4.98
CA CYS A 103 -3.31 0.28 -4.51
C CYS A 103 -3.20 0.16 -3.00
N LEU A 104 -2.04 -0.29 -2.51
CA LEU A 104 -1.74 -0.42 -1.08
C LEU A 104 -0.79 0.68 -0.63
N LEU A 105 -1.07 1.25 0.54
CA LEU A 105 -0.18 2.18 1.25
C LEU A 105 -0.15 1.77 2.72
N ILE A 106 0.96 1.18 3.17
CA ILE A 106 1.03 0.55 4.48
C ILE A 106 2.19 1.13 5.29
N ASN A 107 1.86 1.81 6.40
CA ASN A 107 2.81 2.49 7.27
C ASN A 107 3.67 3.55 6.54
N ASN A 108 3.10 4.26 5.58
CA ASN A 108 3.79 5.29 4.79
C ASN A 108 3.11 6.66 4.84
N LEU A 109 1.79 6.73 5.12
CA LEU A 109 1.07 8.01 5.13
C LEU A 109 1.62 8.95 6.19
N PHE A 110 1.93 8.45 7.40
CA PHE A 110 2.49 9.27 8.48
C PHE A 110 3.88 9.84 8.16
N LEU A 111 4.66 9.17 7.29
CA LEU A 111 6.00 9.60 6.85
C LEU A 111 5.96 10.72 5.80
N SER A 112 4.86 10.83 5.06
CA SER A 112 4.73 11.75 3.94
C SER A 112 4.87 13.21 4.36
N GLN A 113 5.62 13.96 3.58
CA GLN A 113 5.73 15.42 3.68
C GLN A 113 4.64 16.13 2.86
N ASN A 114 3.99 15.42 1.93
CA ASN A 114 2.95 15.94 1.06
C ASN A 114 1.80 14.94 0.90
N LYS A 115 1.11 14.67 2.01
CA LYS A 115 0.00 13.71 2.07
C LYS A 115 -1.07 13.90 0.98
N PRO A 116 -1.52 15.14 0.67
CA PRO A 116 -2.49 15.35 -0.40
C PRO A 116 -1.98 14.92 -1.79
N ALA A 117 -0.69 15.13 -2.10
CA ALA A 117 -0.13 14.68 -3.37
C ALA A 117 -0.03 13.15 -3.43
N MET A 118 0.38 12.51 -2.32
CA MET A 118 0.43 11.06 -2.20
C MET A 118 -0.96 10.44 -2.44
N ILE A 119 -2.01 10.94 -1.81
CA ILE A 119 -3.39 10.45 -1.98
C ILE A 119 -3.86 10.65 -3.43
N ARG A 120 -3.59 11.81 -4.04
CA ARG A 120 -3.90 12.03 -5.46
C ARG A 120 -3.14 11.09 -6.39
N GLU A 121 -1.90 10.75 -6.05
CA GLU A 121 -1.12 9.77 -6.82
C GLU A 121 -1.74 8.38 -6.75
N MET A 122 -2.16 7.92 -5.56
CA MET A 122 -2.89 6.66 -5.40
C MET A 122 -4.16 6.64 -6.25
N ALA A 123 -4.96 7.69 -6.17
CA ALA A 123 -6.19 7.82 -6.96
C ALA A 123 -5.91 7.85 -8.47
N ARG A 124 -4.84 8.54 -8.91
CA ARG A 124 -4.41 8.57 -10.31
C ARG A 124 -4.06 7.19 -10.85
N LEU A 125 -3.35 6.40 -10.08
CA LEU A 125 -2.87 5.06 -10.48
C LEU A 125 -4.00 4.04 -10.54
N THR A 126 -4.96 4.16 -9.60
CA THR A 126 -6.07 3.21 -9.46
C THR A 126 -7.14 3.46 -10.52
N LYS A 127 -7.68 2.39 -11.13
CA LYS A 127 -8.79 2.48 -12.10
C LYS A 127 -10.10 2.86 -11.39
N PRO A 128 -11.08 3.47 -12.07
CA PRO A 128 -12.43 3.60 -11.54
C PRO A 128 -12.99 2.24 -11.11
N GLY A 129 -13.56 2.15 -9.91
CA GLY A 129 -14.00 0.89 -9.29
C GLY A 129 -12.88 0.04 -8.70
N GLY A 130 -11.61 0.49 -8.82
CA GLY A 130 -10.47 -0.16 -8.17
C GLY A 130 -10.39 0.21 -6.68
N ARG A 131 -9.71 -0.62 -5.91
CA ARG A 131 -9.60 -0.48 -4.45
C ARG A 131 -8.32 0.21 -4.04
N ILE A 132 -8.42 1.04 -3.01
CA ILE A 132 -7.30 1.72 -2.36
C ILE A 132 -7.35 1.36 -0.88
N VAL A 133 -6.21 0.90 -0.33
CA VAL A 133 -6.12 0.49 1.07
C VAL A 133 -4.99 1.26 1.74
N VAL A 134 -5.32 1.95 2.81
CA VAL A 134 -4.37 2.66 3.67
C VAL A 134 -4.35 1.97 5.03
N VAL A 135 -3.18 1.54 5.47
CA VAL A 135 -2.98 0.94 6.80
C VAL A 135 -1.96 1.75 7.56
N GLU A 136 -2.31 2.11 8.80
CA GLU A 136 -1.45 2.91 9.67
C GLU A 136 -1.47 2.42 11.12
N TRP A 137 -0.47 2.85 11.88
CA TRP A 137 -0.38 2.60 13.31
C TRP A 137 -1.53 3.26 14.05
N ARG A 138 -2.14 2.54 15.01
CA ARG A 138 -3.10 3.16 15.93
C ARG A 138 -2.44 4.27 16.75
N ALA A 139 -3.17 5.35 16.98
CA ALA A 139 -2.74 6.48 17.82
C ALA A 139 -2.86 6.15 19.31
N GLU A 140 -2.48 4.96 19.71
CA GLU A 140 -2.49 4.43 21.08
C GLU A 140 -1.10 3.89 21.42
N GLU A 141 -0.77 3.79 22.71
CA GLU A 141 0.50 3.21 23.14
C GLU A 141 0.59 1.73 22.73
N THR A 142 1.66 1.42 22.04
CA THR A 142 2.02 0.04 21.68
C THR A 142 3.49 -0.20 22.04
N PRO A 143 3.88 -1.43 22.39
CA PRO A 143 5.26 -1.75 22.77
C PRO A 143 6.31 -1.45 21.70
N ILE A 144 5.87 -1.33 20.44
CA ILE A 144 6.70 -1.07 19.25
C ILE A 144 5.98 -0.10 18.32
N GLY A 145 6.74 0.49 17.39
CA GLY A 145 6.22 1.44 16.40
C GLY A 145 6.80 2.84 16.56
N PRO A 146 6.38 3.78 15.72
CA PRO A 146 6.77 5.18 15.82
C PRO A 146 6.23 5.80 17.12
N SER A 147 6.82 6.92 17.57
CA SER A 147 6.31 7.67 18.71
C SER A 147 4.89 8.22 18.44
N LEU A 148 4.09 8.40 19.47
CA LEU A 148 2.67 8.77 19.36
C LEU A 148 2.43 10.07 18.59
N ASP A 149 3.33 11.03 18.73
CA ASP A 149 3.28 12.33 18.05
C ASP A 149 3.44 12.24 16.51
N HIS A 150 3.95 11.11 16.01
CA HIS A 150 4.04 10.83 14.57
C HIS A 150 2.89 9.98 14.05
N ARG A 151 2.04 9.42 14.92
CA ARG A 151 0.93 8.57 14.48
C ARG A 151 -0.28 9.40 14.11
N LEU A 152 -1.02 8.90 13.12
CA LEU A 152 -2.30 9.45 12.71
C LEU A 152 -3.43 8.62 13.30
N SER A 153 -4.47 9.27 13.83
CA SER A 153 -5.70 8.54 14.17
C SER A 153 -6.43 8.09 12.89
N SER A 154 -7.35 7.14 13.03
CA SER A 154 -8.21 6.69 11.92
C SER A 154 -8.97 7.87 11.31
N GLU A 155 -9.53 8.77 12.16
CA GLU A 155 -10.26 9.97 11.73
C GLU A 155 -9.36 10.96 10.98
N GLN A 156 -8.15 11.19 11.48
CA GLN A 156 -7.18 12.06 10.79
C GLN A 156 -6.81 11.49 9.42
N SER A 157 -6.56 10.19 9.33
CA SER A 157 -6.28 9.54 8.07
C SER A 157 -7.47 9.55 7.11
N LYS A 158 -8.70 9.37 7.61
CA LYS A 158 -9.92 9.52 6.80
C LYS A 158 -10.00 10.92 6.21
N THR A 159 -9.84 11.97 7.04
CA THR A 159 -9.85 13.37 6.58
C THR A 159 -8.78 13.65 5.51
N ILE A 160 -7.56 13.10 5.69
CA ILE A 160 -6.49 13.23 4.71
C ILE A 160 -6.83 12.51 3.39
N CYS A 161 -7.47 11.34 3.47
CA CYS A 161 -7.85 10.54 2.32
C CYS A 161 -9.14 11.02 1.64
N GLU A 162 -9.92 11.90 2.29
CA GLU A 162 -11.09 12.52 1.68
C GLU A 162 -10.69 13.25 0.40
N SER A 163 -11.26 12.84 -0.71
CA SER A 163 -11.04 13.45 -2.01
C SER A 163 -12.21 13.16 -2.93
N GLU A 164 -12.39 13.98 -3.95
CA GLU A 164 -13.44 13.80 -4.97
C GLU A 164 -13.31 12.52 -5.81
N TYR A 165 -12.19 11.80 -5.63
CA TYR A 165 -11.86 10.58 -6.40
C TYR A 165 -11.88 9.31 -5.56
N MET A 166 -12.19 9.39 -4.28
CA MET A 166 -12.14 8.25 -3.37
C MET A 166 -13.37 8.22 -2.48
N GLU A 167 -14.13 7.13 -2.56
CA GLU A 167 -15.26 6.86 -1.68
C GLU A 167 -14.83 5.88 -0.58
N PHE A 168 -15.06 6.27 0.67
CA PHE A 168 -14.77 5.40 1.82
C PHE A 168 -15.76 4.21 1.82
N LEU A 169 -15.20 3.00 1.89
CA LEU A 169 -16.00 1.76 1.94
C LEU A 169 -16.12 1.20 3.34
N ASP A 170 -14.96 1.00 4.01
CA ASP A 170 -14.95 0.27 5.28
C ASP A 170 -13.65 0.56 6.06
N GLU A 171 -13.72 0.41 7.37
CA GLU A 171 -12.57 0.28 8.24
C GLU A 171 -12.34 -1.20 8.51
N ILE A 172 -11.15 -1.70 8.15
CA ILE A 172 -10.81 -3.11 8.24
C ILE A 172 -9.88 -3.36 9.42
N GLU A 173 -10.16 -4.43 10.15
CA GLU A 173 -9.29 -4.87 11.24
C GLU A 173 -8.03 -5.55 10.67
N VAL A 174 -6.86 -5.02 11.04
CA VAL A 174 -5.56 -5.50 10.55
C VAL A 174 -4.60 -5.89 11.68
N GLY A 175 -5.15 -6.15 12.86
CA GLY A 175 -4.42 -6.52 14.08
C GLY A 175 -4.50 -5.46 15.17
N HIS A 176 -3.85 -5.74 16.31
CA HIS A 176 -3.99 -4.89 17.51
C HIS A 176 -3.32 -3.52 17.39
N SER A 177 -2.24 -3.42 16.62
CA SER A 177 -1.41 -2.21 16.57
C SER A 177 -1.72 -1.28 15.39
N HIS A 178 -2.60 -1.72 14.48
CA HIS A 178 -2.90 -1.01 13.25
C HIS A 178 -4.41 -0.90 13.01
N TYR A 179 -4.79 0.05 12.19
CA TYR A 179 -6.11 0.12 11.54
C TYR A 179 -5.92 0.14 10.03
N GLY A 180 -6.92 -0.30 9.29
CA GLY A 180 -6.95 -0.24 7.84
C GLY A 180 -8.17 0.51 7.35
N LEU A 181 -8.00 1.35 6.34
CA LEU A 181 -9.07 2.09 5.66
C LEU A 181 -9.14 1.63 4.21
N MET A 182 -10.32 1.22 3.78
CA MET A 182 -10.57 0.79 2.40
C MET A 182 -11.44 1.81 1.68
N TYR A 183 -11.03 2.15 0.47
CA TYR A 183 -11.72 3.07 -0.42
C TYR A 183 -11.93 2.44 -1.79
N GLU A 184 -12.91 2.93 -2.52
CA GLU A 184 -13.08 2.71 -3.95
C GLU A 184 -12.72 3.98 -4.71
N ARG A 185 -12.00 3.82 -5.84
CA ARG A 185 -11.73 4.92 -6.75
C ARG A 185 -13.00 5.24 -7.54
N THR A 186 -13.59 6.40 -7.30
CA THR A 186 -14.74 6.90 -8.05
C THR A 186 -14.33 7.42 -9.44
N PRO A 187 -15.19 7.36 -10.46
CA PRO A 187 -14.97 8.09 -11.69
C PRO A 187 -14.77 9.58 -11.40
N ALA A 188 -13.89 10.26 -12.14
CA ALA A 188 -13.84 11.71 -12.09
C ALA A 188 -15.24 12.24 -12.45
N ASN A 189 -15.83 13.07 -11.59
CA ASN A 189 -17.06 13.76 -11.93
C ASN A 189 -16.78 14.60 -13.18
N VAL A 190 -17.31 14.17 -14.32
CA VAL A 190 -17.35 14.99 -15.53
C VAL A 190 -18.42 16.05 -15.26
N THR A 191 -18.03 17.10 -14.51
CA THR A 191 -18.82 18.33 -14.52
C THR A 191 -18.68 18.91 -15.92
N GLY A 192 -19.77 18.75 -16.70
CA GLY A 192 -19.91 19.32 -18.04
C GLY A 192 -19.87 20.84 -18.03
#